data_9e7107594aaab2e8da1c5269a23f0382
#
_entry.id   9e7107594aaab2e8da1c5269a23f0382
#
_cell.length_a   1.000
_cell.length_b   1.000
_cell.length_c   1.000
_cell.angle_alpha   90.00
_cell.angle_beta   90.00
_cell.angle_gamma   90.00
#
_symmetry.space_group_name_H-M   'P 1'
#
loop_
_entity.id
_entity.type
_entity.pdbx_description
1 polymer ?
#
loop_
_entity_poly.entity_id
_entity_poly.type
_entity_poly.pdbx_seq_one_letter_code
_entity_poly.pdbx_strand_id
1 'polypeptide(L)'
;MKQLLFIAILSVFSFISSAQTSISCKSRETCWWNVDSEQFDICSDAVFDNSMFVMNENEDMLVHKTSDMTSTYYVTSSESEEDYITYEVVSDVGNEYTVFFDVQNMLVKFMGTDDEGDIYLTMYAIKSVF
;
A
#
# COMPACT_ATOMS: atom_id res chain seq x y z
N MET A 1 19.08 -6.51 -1.83
CA MET A 1 19.18 -5.99 -3.17
C MET A 1 17.88 -5.45 -3.71
N LYS A 2 16.73 -5.94 -3.26
CA LYS A 2 15.45 -5.38 -3.70
C LYS A 2 15.20 -3.99 -3.10
N GLN A 3 15.80 -3.70 -1.95
CA GLN A 3 15.83 -2.35 -1.44
C GLN A 3 16.48 -1.40 -2.45
N LEU A 4 17.57 -1.84 -3.09
CA LEU A 4 18.22 -1.04 -4.11
C LEU A 4 17.33 -0.85 -5.33
N LEU A 5 16.57 -1.87 -5.70
CA LEU A 5 15.64 -1.77 -6.83
C LEU A 5 14.56 -0.73 -6.54
N PHE A 6 13.99 -0.75 -5.34
CA PHE A 6 12.97 0.22 -4.94
C PHE A 6 13.56 1.63 -4.90
N ILE A 7 14.75 1.79 -4.33
CA ILE A 7 15.45 3.07 -4.29
C ILE A 7 15.73 3.58 -5.71
N ALA A 8 16.12 2.69 -6.62
CA ALA A 8 16.38 3.06 -8.01
C ALA A 8 15.11 3.58 -8.69
N ILE A 9 13.96 2.93 -8.45
CA ILE A 9 12.68 3.38 -8.99
C ILE A 9 12.34 4.77 -8.44
N LEU A 10 12.47 4.97 -7.14
CA LEU A 10 12.21 6.26 -6.53
C LEU A 10 13.15 7.34 -7.07
N SER A 11 14.42 7.00 -7.28
CA SER A 11 15.40 7.95 -7.81
C SER A 11 15.07 8.39 -9.22
N VAL A 12 14.62 7.47 -10.07
CA VAL A 12 14.23 7.81 -11.44
C VAL A 12 13.06 8.79 -11.42
N PHE A 13 12.07 8.56 -10.59
CA PHE A 13 10.92 9.47 -10.49
C PHE A 13 11.28 10.79 -9.80
N SER A 14 12.27 10.79 -8.92
CA SER A 14 12.73 12.02 -8.28
C SER A 14 13.33 13.00 -9.28
N PHE A 15 14.00 12.51 -10.32
CA PHE A 15 14.52 13.37 -11.39
C PHE A 15 13.41 14.10 -12.14
N ILE A 16 12.24 13.47 -12.26
CA ILE A 16 11.15 14.02 -13.05
C ILE A 16 10.26 14.91 -12.20
N SER A 17 9.89 14.45 -11.01
CA SER A 17 8.86 15.09 -10.20
C SER A 17 9.38 15.77 -8.94
N SER A 18 10.63 15.66 -8.66
CA SER A 18 11.32 16.27 -7.54
C SER A 18 10.97 15.78 -6.14
N ALA A 19 9.74 15.37 -5.82
CA ALA A 19 9.41 15.21 -4.42
C ALA A 19 8.48 14.05 -4.08
N GLN A 20 7.56 13.73 -4.93
CA GLN A 20 6.52 12.76 -4.62
C GLN A 20 6.59 11.53 -5.50
N THR A 21 6.17 10.40 -4.94
CA THR A 21 5.95 9.19 -5.71
C THR A 21 4.45 8.93 -5.77
N SER A 22 3.92 8.82 -6.98
CA SER A 22 2.51 8.56 -7.20
C SER A 22 2.34 7.17 -7.81
N ILE A 23 1.44 6.39 -7.23
CA ILE A 23 1.18 5.01 -7.65
C ILE A 23 -0.29 4.94 -8.05
N SER A 24 -0.53 4.68 -9.34
CA SER A 24 -1.88 4.53 -9.87
C SER A 24 -2.26 3.05 -9.83
N CYS A 25 -3.45 2.76 -9.32
CA CYS A 25 -3.96 1.39 -9.20
C CYS A 25 -5.19 1.19 -10.07
N LYS A 26 -5.42 -0.04 -10.51
CA LYS A 26 -6.50 -0.38 -11.44
C LYS A 26 -7.58 -1.27 -10.83
N SER A 27 -7.26 -2.01 -9.77
CA SER A 27 -8.21 -2.92 -9.15
C SER A 27 -7.82 -3.19 -7.72
N ARG A 28 -8.77 -3.69 -6.94
CA ARG A 28 -8.51 -4.10 -5.56
C ARG A 28 -9.28 -5.37 -5.24
N GLU A 29 -8.73 -6.14 -4.30
CA GLU A 29 -9.33 -7.35 -3.76
C GLU A 29 -9.07 -7.37 -2.27
N THR A 30 -10.06 -7.75 -1.47
CA THR A 30 -9.90 -7.87 -0.02
C THR A 30 -10.03 -9.32 0.39
N CYS A 31 -9.06 -9.79 1.18
CA CYS A 31 -9.04 -11.14 1.71
C CYS A 31 -8.96 -11.09 3.22
N TRP A 32 -9.69 -11.98 3.89
CA TRP A 32 -9.67 -12.11 5.34
C TRP A 32 -8.83 -13.31 5.75
N TRP A 33 -8.19 -13.18 6.90
CA TRP A 33 -7.39 -14.25 7.48
C TRP A 33 -8.30 -15.43 7.87
N ASN A 34 -7.93 -16.62 7.43
CA ASN A 34 -8.62 -17.85 7.77
C ASN A 34 -7.77 -18.60 8.81
N VAL A 35 -8.29 -18.71 10.04
CA VAL A 35 -7.54 -19.34 11.13
C VAL A 35 -7.32 -20.83 10.89
N ASP A 36 -8.22 -21.48 10.13
CA ASP A 36 -8.12 -22.90 9.86
C ASP A 36 -7.02 -23.23 8.86
N SER A 37 -6.89 -22.44 7.80
CA SER A 37 -5.88 -22.63 6.77
C SER A 37 -4.60 -21.85 7.04
N GLU A 38 -4.65 -20.88 7.95
CA GLU A 38 -3.54 -19.97 8.26
C GLU A 38 -3.11 -19.20 7.00
N GLN A 39 -4.08 -18.74 6.23
CA GLN A 39 -3.86 -17.99 5.00
C GLN A 39 -4.96 -16.94 4.81
N PHE A 40 -4.67 -15.93 3.97
CA PHE A 40 -5.68 -14.97 3.52
C PHE A 40 -6.39 -15.56 2.30
N ASP A 41 -7.31 -16.47 2.53
CA ASP A 41 -7.99 -17.17 1.44
C ASP A 41 -9.51 -16.98 1.40
N ILE A 42 -10.07 -16.15 2.29
CA ILE A 42 -11.49 -15.79 2.27
C ILE A 42 -11.59 -14.43 1.56
N CYS A 43 -11.69 -14.46 0.24
CA CYS A 43 -11.54 -13.25 -0.57
C CYS A 43 -12.85 -12.80 -1.22
N SER A 44 -13.03 -11.50 -1.33
CA SER A 44 -14.07 -10.90 -2.16
C SER A 44 -13.63 -10.95 -3.63
N ASP A 45 -14.58 -10.73 -4.54
CA ASP A 45 -14.24 -10.60 -5.94
C ASP A 45 -13.41 -9.32 -6.15
N ALA A 46 -12.46 -9.38 -7.08
CA ALA A 46 -11.70 -8.22 -7.46
C ALA A 46 -12.62 -7.21 -8.16
N VAL A 47 -12.46 -5.94 -7.84
CA VAL A 47 -13.26 -4.87 -8.43
C VAL A 47 -12.34 -3.83 -9.06
N PHE A 48 -12.84 -3.16 -10.10
CA PHE A 48 -12.14 -2.00 -10.66
C PHE A 48 -12.08 -0.90 -9.63
N ASP A 49 -10.90 -0.32 -9.48
CA ASP A 49 -10.69 0.74 -8.52
C ASP A 49 -9.60 1.66 -9.05
N ASN A 50 -10.02 2.78 -9.62
CA ASN A 50 -9.08 3.80 -10.08
C ASN A 50 -8.66 4.65 -8.88
N SER A 51 -7.75 4.13 -8.10
CA SER A 51 -7.23 4.85 -6.94
C SER A 51 -5.78 5.20 -7.15
N MET A 52 -5.29 6.10 -6.31
CA MET A 52 -3.91 6.57 -6.37
C MET A 52 -3.36 6.68 -4.96
N PHE A 53 -2.15 6.19 -4.78
CA PHE A 53 -1.38 6.39 -3.56
C PHE A 53 -0.28 7.40 -3.84
N VAL A 54 -0.15 8.39 -2.98
CA VAL A 54 0.90 9.41 -3.10
C VAL A 54 1.74 9.39 -1.83
N MET A 55 3.00 9.04 -1.98
CA MET A 55 3.97 9.10 -0.88
C MET A 55 4.75 10.40 -0.99
N ASN A 56 4.85 11.14 0.11
CA ASN A 56 5.56 12.41 0.09
C ASN A 56 7.09 12.18 0.06
N GLU A 57 7.82 13.28 -0.13
CA GLU A 57 9.28 13.27 -0.28
C GLU A 57 9.99 12.60 0.89
N ASN A 58 9.53 12.87 2.10
CA ASN A 58 10.18 12.37 3.31
C ASN A 58 9.72 10.95 3.69
N GLU A 59 8.78 10.38 2.93
CA GLU A 59 8.20 9.06 3.19
C GLU A 59 7.59 8.95 4.59
N ASP A 60 6.99 10.04 5.07
CA ASP A 60 6.31 10.07 6.36
C ASP A 60 4.80 10.26 6.26
N MET A 61 4.28 10.45 5.06
CA MET A 61 2.85 10.62 4.85
C MET A 61 2.44 9.98 3.53
N LEU A 62 1.44 9.12 3.61
CA LEU A 62 0.86 8.43 2.46
C LEU A 62 -0.58 8.88 2.30
N VAL A 63 -0.95 9.33 1.11
CA VAL A 63 -2.32 9.74 0.81
C VAL A 63 -2.92 8.77 -0.19
N HIS A 64 -4.10 8.24 0.12
CA HIS A 64 -4.85 7.36 -0.76
C HIS A 64 -6.05 8.14 -1.29
N LYS A 65 -6.10 8.31 -2.60
CA LYS A 65 -7.15 9.07 -3.29
C LYS A 65 -8.00 8.15 -4.15
N THR A 66 -9.31 8.25 -3.97
CA THR A 66 -10.29 7.59 -4.85
C THR A 66 -11.16 8.68 -5.47
N SER A 67 -12.12 8.29 -6.29
CA SER A 67 -13.06 9.25 -6.87
C SER A 67 -13.92 9.95 -5.80
N ASP A 68 -14.13 9.29 -4.67
CA ASP A 68 -15.09 9.74 -3.66
C ASP A 68 -14.45 10.26 -2.39
N MET A 69 -13.20 9.89 -2.11
CA MET A 69 -12.60 10.24 -0.82
C MET A 69 -11.08 10.30 -0.89
N THR A 70 -10.52 10.98 0.10
CA THR A 70 -9.09 11.07 0.29
C THR A 70 -8.79 10.67 1.73
N SER A 71 -7.90 9.71 1.90
CA SER A 71 -7.48 9.25 3.22
C SER A 71 -6.00 9.52 3.40
N THR A 72 -5.63 10.03 4.58
CA THR A 72 -4.24 10.34 4.90
C THR A 72 -3.75 9.39 5.98
N TYR A 73 -2.56 8.85 5.76
CA TYR A 73 -1.90 7.93 6.68
C TYR A 73 -0.53 8.48 7.03
N TYR A 74 -0.19 8.46 8.31
CA TYR A 74 1.09 8.95 8.80
C TYR A 74 1.99 7.76 9.10
N VAL A 75 3.18 7.75 8.53
CA VAL A 75 4.14 6.66 8.68
C VAL A 75 4.80 6.76 10.06
N THR A 76 4.69 5.69 10.84
CA THR A 76 5.34 5.64 12.17
C THR A 76 6.64 4.85 12.15
N SER A 77 6.78 3.91 11.22
CA SER A 77 8.02 3.16 11.03
C SER A 77 8.05 2.57 9.63
N SER A 78 9.23 2.22 9.16
CA SER A 78 9.39 1.55 7.88
C SER A 78 10.50 0.52 7.96
N GLU A 79 10.39 -0.51 7.14
CA GLU A 79 11.35 -1.59 7.09
C GLU A 79 11.45 -2.09 5.65
N SER A 80 12.69 -2.24 5.17
CA SER A 80 12.93 -2.70 3.81
C SER A 80 13.32 -4.16 3.82
N GLU A 81 12.58 -4.96 3.06
CA GLU A 81 12.88 -6.36 2.81
C GLU A 81 13.38 -6.54 1.38
N GLU A 82 13.78 -7.76 1.04
CA GLU A 82 14.29 -8.01 -0.32
C GLU A 82 13.25 -7.77 -1.40
N ASP A 83 11.99 -8.12 -1.13
CA ASP A 83 10.93 -8.12 -2.12
C ASP A 83 9.98 -6.94 -1.99
N TYR A 84 9.97 -6.27 -0.84
CA TYR A 84 8.98 -5.25 -0.56
C TYR A 84 9.47 -4.31 0.53
N ILE A 85 8.76 -3.19 0.66
CA ILE A 85 8.97 -2.25 1.76
C ILE A 85 7.68 -2.25 2.59
N THR A 86 7.84 -2.34 3.90
CA THR A 86 6.74 -2.33 4.86
C THR A 86 6.70 -0.99 5.58
N TYR A 87 5.53 -0.39 5.63
CA TYR A 87 5.30 0.84 6.40
C TYR A 87 4.22 0.56 7.45
N GLU A 88 4.53 0.90 8.70
CA GLU A 88 3.50 0.97 9.73
C GLU A 88 2.91 2.36 9.69
N VAL A 89 1.59 2.47 9.56
CA VAL A 89 0.94 3.76 9.39
C VAL A 89 -0.26 3.90 10.33
N VAL A 90 -0.61 5.14 10.62
CA VAL A 90 -1.80 5.49 11.41
C VAL A 90 -2.64 6.45 10.58
N SER A 91 -3.93 6.15 10.44
CA SER A 91 -4.83 7.04 9.72
C SER A 91 -5.10 8.32 10.52
N ASP A 92 -5.69 9.31 9.86
CA ASP A 92 -6.04 10.57 10.50
C ASP A 92 -7.13 10.43 11.56
N VAL A 93 -7.81 9.29 11.61
CA VAL A 93 -8.78 8.97 12.68
C VAL A 93 -8.22 7.99 13.70
N GLY A 94 -6.94 7.66 13.64
CA GLY A 94 -6.25 6.87 14.65
C GLY A 94 -6.22 5.37 14.43
N ASN A 95 -6.64 4.87 13.28
CA ASN A 95 -6.58 3.44 12.98
C ASN A 95 -5.19 3.05 12.46
N GLU A 96 -4.70 1.91 12.91
CA GLU A 96 -3.38 1.43 12.55
C GLU A 96 -3.47 0.42 11.40
N TYR A 97 -2.53 0.52 10.45
CA TYR A 97 -2.43 -0.40 9.31
C TYR A 97 -0.97 -0.70 9.02
N THR A 98 -0.74 -1.84 8.38
CA THR A 98 0.55 -2.18 7.80
C THR A 98 0.41 -2.13 6.28
N VAL A 99 1.26 -1.37 5.63
CA VAL A 99 1.23 -1.19 4.17
C VAL A 99 2.47 -1.82 3.57
N PHE A 100 2.28 -2.69 2.58
CA PHE A 100 3.37 -3.34 1.87
C PHE A 100 3.40 -2.85 0.43
N PHE A 101 4.54 -2.31 0.01
CA PHE A 101 4.76 -2.02 -1.41
C PHE A 101 5.54 -3.18 -2.01
N ASP A 102 4.81 -4.06 -2.68
CA ASP A 102 5.38 -5.25 -3.32
C ASP A 102 5.66 -4.93 -4.79
N VAL A 103 6.84 -4.39 -5.04
CA VAL A 103 7.23 -3.93 -6.37
C VAL A 103 7.33 -5.10 -7.35
N GLN A 104 7.79 -6.24 -6.88
CA GLN A 104 7.99 -7.40 -7.73
C GLN A 104 6.69 -7.91 -8.31
N ASN A 105 5.63 -7.91 -7.51
CA ASN A 105 4.30 -8.39 -7.93
C ASN A 105 3.38 -7.25 -8.35
N MET A 106 3.87 -6.01 -8.32
CA MET A 106 3.10 -4.82 -8.67
C MET A 106 1.82 -4.70 -7.85
N LEU A 107 1.97 -4.79 -6.53
CA LEU A 107 0.86 -4.70 -5.59
C LEU A 107 1.15 -3.72 -4.46
N VAL A 108 0.12 -3.02 -4.03
CA VAL A 108 0.10 -2.32 -2.75
C VAL A 108 -0.85 -3.10 -1.86
N LYS A 109 -0.39 -3.49 -0.69
CA LYS A 109 -1.19 -4.29 0.24
C LYS A 109 -1.41 -3.53 1.53
N PHE A 110 -2.67 -3.44 1.95
CA PHE A 110 -3.05 -2.86 3.24
C PHE A 110 -3.56 -3.97 4.14
N MET A 111 -2.94 -4.13 5.29
CA MET A 111 -3.36 -5.08 6.31
C MET A 111 -3.92 -4.32 7.50
N GLY A 112 -5.12 -4.67 7.92
CA GLY A 112 -5.77 -4.05 9.05
C GLY A 112 -6.67 -5.01 9.79
N THR A 113 -7.40 -4.49 10.78
CA THR A 113 -8.34 -5.26 11.57
C THR A 113 -9.70 -4.57 11.46
N ASP A 114 -10.76 -5.36 11.19
CA ASP A 114 -12.09 -4.81 11.07
C ASP A 114 -12.74 -4.61 12.46
N ASP A 115 -13.99 -4.13 12.47
CA ASP A 115 -14.70 -3.82 13.71
C ASP A 115 -14.96 -5.06 14.59
N GLU A 116 -14.93 -6.23 13.97
CA GLU A 116 -15.13 -7.50 14.67
C GLU A 116 -13.83 -8.13 15.15
N GLY A 117 -12.70 -7.49 14.87
CA GLY A 117 -11.39 -7.99 15.25
C GLY A 117 -10.76 -8.94 14.24
N ASP A 118 -11.37 -9.12 13.08
CA ASP A 118 -10.85 -10.00 12.04
C ASP A 118 -9.79 -9.27 11.21
N ILE A 119 -8.69 -9.96 10.94
CA ILE A 119 -7.58 -9.40 10.15
C ILE A 119 -7.89 -9.55 8.67
N TYR A 120 -7.70 -8.48 7.93
CA TYR A 120 -7.90 -8.49 6.49
C TYR A 120 -6.71 -7.88 5.76
N LEU A 121 -6.62 -8.21 4.47
CA LEU A 121 -5.58 -7.71 3.57
C LEU A 121 -6.26 -7.23 2.30
N THR A 122 -6.15 -5.94 2.01
CA THR A 122 -6.63 -5.38 0.74
C THR A 122 -5.46 -5.21 -0.19
N MET A 123 -5.54 -5.79 -1.38
CA MET A 123 -4.49 -5.75 -2.38
C MET A 123 -4.94 -4.89 -3.55
N TYR A 124 -4.12 -3.88 -3.85
CA TYR A 124 -4.35 -3.00 -4.99
C TYR A 124 -3.36 -3.35 -6.10
N ALA A 125 -3.86 -3.66 -7.29
CA ALA A 125 -3.01 -3.94 -8.44
C ALA A 125 -2.50 -2.63 -9.02
N ILE A 126 -1.19 -2.49 -9.13
CA ILE A 126 -0.55 -1.27 -9.63
C ILE A 126 -0.66 -1.22 -11.15
N LYS A 127 -1.10 -0.08 -11.65
CA LYS A 127 -1.15 0.20 -13.07
C LYS A 127 0.12 0.92 -13.54
N SER A 128 0.53 1.93 -12.79
CA SER A 128 1.73 2.71 -13.13
C SER A 128 2.25 3.43 -11.88
N VAL A 129 3.54 3.76 -11.93
CA VAL A 129 4.24 4.54 -10.90
C VAL A 129 4.84 5.76 -11.56
N PHE A 130 4.66 6.93 -10.97
CA PHE A 130 5.19 8.17 -11.54
C PHE A 130 5.37 9.26 -10.50
#